data_ca4e3e0640812b1eb93a4d6b4fff374b
#
_entry.id   ca4e3e0640812b1eb93a4d6b4fff374b
#
_cell.length_a   1.000
_cell.length_b   1.000
_cell.length_c   1.000
_cell.angle_alpha   90.00
_cell.angle_beta   90.00
_cell.angle_gamma   90.00
#
_symmetry.space_group_name_H-M   'P 1'
#
loop_
_entity.id
_entity.type
_entity.pdbx_description
1 polymer ?
#
loop_
_entity_poly.entity_id
_entity_poly.type
_entity_poly.pdbx_seq_one_letter_code
_entity_poly.pdbx_strand_id
1 'polypeptide(L)'
;MAEPSFRSSATASLPGRSSRTTATQLLACEAVATEAERCAHFRIRHQVFAIEQGLFGGSGGDDTDDRDEDPETIHVIGRADETICGTVRLYPLGADGRWKGDRLAVLDSYRHLGLGAPLVRFAVSAAAGLGGREMEAFIQPANIAFFRWLGWERAGDLVDYAGLPHQRMLIDLTRQT
;
A
#
# COMPACT_ATOMS: atom_id res chain seq x y z
N MET A 1 -33.77 -36.45 66.87
CA MET A 1 -33.17 -35.09 66.97
C MET A 1 -32.47 -34.83 65.66
N ALA A 2 -33.02 -33.97 64.87
CA ALA A 2 -32.55 -33.68 63.53
C ALA A 2 -31.80 -32.33 63.52
N GLU A 3 -30.57 -32.34 62.99
CA GLU A 3 -29.78 -31.19 62.73
C GLU A 3 -30.11 -30.61 61.33
N PRO A 4 -30.27 -29.31 61.16
CA PRO A 4 -30.51 -28.73 59.83
C PRO A 4 -29.22 -28.37 59.11
N SER A 5 -29.12 -28.85 57.88
CA SER A 5 -28.09 -28.54 56.91
C SER A 5 -28.07 -27.06 56.51
N PHE A 6 -26.93 -26.41 56.65
CA PHE A 6 -26.62 -25.08 56.08
C PHE A 6 -26.30 -25.21 54.60
N ARG A 7 -27.10 -24.61 53.74
CA ARG A 7 -26.78 -24.41 52.32
C ARG A 7 -25.93 -23.17 52.15
N SER A 8 -24.70 -23.36 51.69
CA SER A 8 -23.82 -22.31 51.26
C SER A 8 -24.16 -21.87 49.82
N SER A 9 -24.59 -20.64 49.65
CA SER A 9 -24.85 -20.04 48.33
C SER A 9 -23.54 -19.62 47.70
N ALA A 10 -23.09 -20.32 46.68
CA ALA A 10 -21.96 -19.91 45.86
C ALA A 10 -22.43 -18.81 44.87
N THR A 11 -21.97 -17.61 45.10
CA THR A 11 -22.15 -16.49 44.17
C THR A 11 -21.19 -16.70 43.01
N ALA A 12 -21.69 -17.05 41.83
CA ALA A 12 -20.92 -17.15 40.60
C ALA A 12 -20.62 -15.71 40.12
N SER A 13 -19.37 -15.29 40.21
CA SER A 13 -18.84 -14.08 39.57
C SER A 13 -18.77 -14.36 38.07
N LEU A 14 -19.52 -13.59 37.28
CA LEU A 14 -19.39 -13.55 35.82
C LEU A 14 -18.03 -12.93 35.43
N PRO A 15 -17.30 -13.50 34.47
CA PRO A 15 -16.08 -12.87 33.98
C PRO A 15 -16.43 -11.59 33.23
N GLY A 16 -15.85 -10.50 33.71
CA GLY A 16 -15.97 -9.18 33.09
C GLY A 16 -15.60 -9.25 31.60
N ARG A 17 -16.52 -8.78 30.74
CA ARG A 17 -16.24 -8.50 29.32
C ARG A 17 -15.11 -7.48 29.28
N SER A 18 -13.90 -7.94 28.98
CA SER A 18 -12.80 -7.05 28.62
C SER A 18 -13.19 -6.36 27.30
N SER A 19 -13.59 -5.12 27.38
CA SER A 19 -13.76 -4.23 26.24
C SER A 19 -12.39 -4.06 25.61
N ARG A 20 -12.06 -4.83 24.56
CA ARG A 20 -10.93 -4.50 23.70
C ARG A 20 -11.29 -3.20 23.02
N THR A 21 -10.78 -2.11 23.54
CA THR A 21 -10.67 -0.86 22.80
C THR A 21 -9.76 -1.19 21.62
N THR A 22 -10.33 -1.32 20.43
CA THR A 22 -9.56 -1.44 19.18
C THR A 22 -8.90 -0.08 19.01
N ALA A 23 -7.65 0.05 19.42
CA ALA A 23 -6.86 1.23 19.10
C ALA A 23 -6.85 1.36 17.58
N THR A 24 -7.36 2.47 17.06
CA THR A 24 -7.32 2.75 15.62
C THR A 24 -5.86 2.96 15.26
N GLN A 25 -5.30 2.07 14.44
CA GLN A 25 -3.95 2.23 13.93
C GLN A 25 -3.86 3.48 13.06
N LEU A 26 -2.85 4.31 13.32
CA LEU A 26 -2.59 5.50 12.54
C LEU A 26 -1.85 5.10 11.26
N LEU A 27 -2.44 5.42 10.11
CA LEU A 27 -1.81 5.24 8.80
C LEU A 27 -1.20 6.57 8.34
N ALA A 28 0.04 6.52 7.91
CA ALA A 28 0.76 7.67 7.36
C ALA A 28 1.53 7.29 6.10
N CYS A 29 1.69 8.24 5.18
CA CYS A 29 2.51 8.09 3.98
C CYS A 29 3.44 9.29 3.87
N GLU A 30 4.68 9.05 3.50
CA GLU A 30 5.71 10.07 3.36
C GLU A 30 6.73 9.69 2.28
N ALA A 31 7.38 10.68 1.69
CA ALA A 31 8.52 10.44 0.83
C ALA A 31 9.71 9.94 1.66
N VAL A 32 10.47 9.00 1.11
CA VAL A 32 11.71 8.49 1.71
C VAL A 32 12.69 9.64 1.92
N ALA A 33 13.15 9.81 3.16
CA ALA A 33 14.08 10.87 3.54
C ALA A 33 15.43 10.33 4.05
N THR A 34 15.49 9.08 4.47
CA THR A 34 16.67 8.46 5.06
C THR A 34 17.06 7.17 4.33
N GLU A 35 18.34 6.78 4.44
CA GLU A 35 18.83 5.51 3.90
C GLU A 35 18.13 4.30 4.55
N ALA A 36 17.81 4.37 5.82
CA ALA A 36 17.08 3.32 6.51
C ALA A 36 15.66 3.12 5.93
N GLU A 37 14.98 4.20 5.59
CA GLU A 37 13.68 4.17 4.91
C GLU A 37 13.80 3.66 3.47
N ARG A 38 14.85 4.09 2.74
CA ARG A 38 15.16 3.57 1.41
C ARG A 38 15.37 2.05 1.44
N CYS A 39 16.17 1.56 2.35
CA CYS A 39 16.34 0.12 2.56
C CYS A 39 15.03 -0.60 2.91
N ALA A 40 14.18 0.00 3.74
CA ALA A 40 12.87 -0.57 4.07
C ALA A 40 11.94 -0.62 2.83
N HIS A 41 11.93 0.46 2.03
CA HIS A 41 11.18 0.55 0.77
C HIS A 41 11.54 -0.62 -0.16
N PHE A 42 12.82 -0.83 -0.44
CA PHE A 42 13.28 -1.92 -1.32
C PHE A 42 13.00 -3.31 -0.74
N ARG A 43 13.17 -3.52 0.57
CA ARG A 43 12.84 -4.81 1.21
C ARG A 43 11.36 -5.17 1.07
N ILE A 44 10.46 -4.20 1.21
CA ILE A 44 9.02 -4.44 1.05
C ILE A 44 8.70 -4.80 -0.40
N ARG A 45 9.27 -4.09 -1.37
CA ARG A 45 9.12 -4.39 -2.79
C ARG A 45 9.59 -5.81 -3.11
N HIS A 46 10.80 -6.16 -2.68
CA HIS A 46 11.35 -7.51 -2.88
C HIS A 46 10.46 -8.58 -2.25
N GLN A 47 10.01 -8.38 -1.01
CA GLN A 47 9.12 -9.32 -0.32
C GLN A 47 7.82 -9.54 -1.09
N VAL A 48 7.20 -8.48 -1.59
CA VAL A 48 5.89 -8.57 -2.24
C VAL A 48 6.03 -9.03 -3.70
N PHE A 49 6.93 -8.43 -4.47
CA PHE A 49 7.01 -8.70 -5.91
C PHE A 49 7.84 -9.95 -6.24
N ALA A 50 9.00 -10.11 -5.64
CA ALA A 50 9.88 -11.23 -5.94
C ALA A 50 9.46 -12.49 -5.15
N ILE A 51 9.32 -12.41 -3.84
CA ILE A 51 9.08 -13.59 -3.00
C ILE A 51 7.61 -14.03 -3.09
N GLU A 52 6.66 -13.13 -2.82
CA GLU A 52 5.24 -13.49 -2.73
C GLU A 52 4.61 -13.73 -4.11
N GLN A 53 4.88 -12.83 -5.09
CA GLN A 53 4.28 -12.90 -6.42
C GLN A 53 5.14 -13.68 -7.43
N GLY A 54 6.38 -14.02 -7.09
CA GLY A 54 7.29 -14.74 -7.99
C GLY A 54 7.71 -13.96 -9.24
N LEU A 55 7.57 -12.62 -9.22
CA LEU A 55 7.96 -11.76 -10.32
C LEU A 55 9.49 -11.53 -10.32
N PHE A 56 10.02 -10.99 -11.45
CA PHE A 56 11.42 -10.60 -11.57
C PHE A 56 12.44 -11.73 -11.25
N GLY A 57 12.05 -12.99 -11.47
CA GLY A 57 12.93 -14.13 -11.18
C GLY A 57 12.76 -14.75 -9.79
N GLY A 58 11.68 -14.40 -9.07
CA GLY A 58 11.37 -14.95 -7.74
C GLY A 58 12.33 -14.46 -6.65
N SER A 59 12.59 -15.28 -5.64
CA SER A 59 13.39 -14.90 -4.47
C SER A 59 14.85 -14.55 -4.78
N GLY A 60 15.38 -14.99 -5.91
CA GLY A 60 16.72 -14.62 -6.39
C GLY A 60 16.70 -13.42 -7.34
N GLY A 61 15.53 -12.88 -7.66
CA GLY A 61 15.35 -11.77 -8.58
C GLY A 61 15.45 -10.41 -7.93
N ASP A 62 15.61 -9.39 -8.76
CA ASP A 62 15.69 -7.99 -8.35
C ASP A 62 14.59 -7.21 -9.06
N ASP A 63 13.78 -6.49 -8.31
CA ASP A 63 12.72 -5.62 -8.82
C ASP A 63 13.19 -4.18 -9.07
N THR A 64 14.47 -3.90 -8.87
CA THR A 64 15.08 -2.61 -9.15
C THR A 64 15.28 -2.37 -10.65
N ASP A 65 15.28 -1.12 -11.04
CA ASP A 65 15.53 -0.66 -12.39
C ASP A 65 16.20 0.73 -12.40
N ASP A 66 16.58 1.22 -13.57
CA ASP A 66 17.28 2.51 -13.72
C ASP A 66 16.48 3.68 -13.14
N ARG A 67 15.16 3.57 -12.99
CA ARG A 67 14.32 4.59 -12.36
C ARG A 67 14.57 4.73 -10.86
N ASP A 68 15.07 3.70 -10.22
CA ASP A 68 15.34 3.75 -8.78
C ASP A 68 16.52 4.68 -8.43
N GLU A 69 17.41 4.94 -9.37
CA GLU A 69 18.54 5.87 -9.23
C GLU A 69 18.30 7.23 -9.90
N ASP A 70 17.17 7.42 -10.58
CA ASP A 70 16.81 8.69 -11.19
C ASP A 70 16.46 9.72 -10.10
N PRO A 71 17.10 10.89 -10.05
CA PRO A 71 16.86 11.90 -9.01
C PRO A 71 15.46 12.51 -9.04
N GLU A 72 14.73 12.39 -10.16
CA GLU A 72 13.33 12.82 -10.26
C GLU A 72 12.34 11.78 -9.74
N THR A 73 12.82 10.58 -9.41
CA THR A 73 11.98 9.51 -8.83
C THR A 73 11.71 9.76 -7.35
N ILE A 74 10.45 9.67 -6.98
CA ILE A 74 10.02 9.78 -5.60
C ILE A 74 9.66 8.38 -5.08
N HIS A 75 10.41 7.92 -4.09
CA HIS A 75 10.11 6.73 -3.32
C HIS A 75 9.24 7.12 -2.13
N VAL A 76 8.14 6.40 -1.93
CA VAL A 76 7.19 6.66 -0.85
C VAL A 76 7.07 5.44 0.04
N ILE A 77 7.03 5.66 1.33
CA ILE A 77 6.74 4.65 2.34
C ILE A 77 5.39 4.89 2.99
N GLY A 78 4.74 3.79 3.35
CA GLY A 78 3.52 3.81 4.15
C GLY A 78 3.76 3.12 5.48
N ARG A 79 3.26 3.73 6.55
CA ARG A 79 3.37 3.26 7.93
C ARG A 79 2.01 2.90 8.51
N ALA A 80 2.02 1.89 9.36
CA ALA A 80 0.97 1.64 10.34
C ALA A 80 1.62 1.86 11.72
N ASP A 81 1.22 2.89 12.42
CA ASP A 81 1.94 3.46 13.57
C ASP A 81 3.43 3.70 13.20
N GLU A 82 4.37 3.15 13.95
CA GLU A 82 5.81 3.29 13.68
C GLU A 82 6.36 2.30 12.65
N THR A 83 5.55 1.35 12.17
CA THR A 83 6.02 0.27 11.29
C THR A 83 5.88 0.62 9.82
N ILE A 84 6.98 0.66 9.08
CA ILE A 84 6.96 0.78 7.62
C ILE A 84 6.50 -0.55 7.04
N CYS A 85 5.36 -0.54 6.32
CA CYS A 85 4.71 -1.76 5.83
C CYS A 85 4.12 -1.63 4.41
N GLY A 86 4.32 -0.49 3.75
CA GLY A 86 3.88 -0.29 2.37
C GLY A 86 4.78 0.66 1.60
N THR A 87 4.70 0.61 0.28
CA THR A 87 5.49 1.41 -0.66
C THR A 87 4.68 1.82 -1.87
N VAL A 88 5.07 2.91 -2.50
CA VAL A 88 4.75 3.24 -3.90
C VAL A 88 5.91 4.07 -4.46
N ARG A 89 6.13 3.99 -5.77
CA ARG A 89 7.12 4.79 -6.50
C ARG A 89 6.41 5.62 -7.55
N LEU A 90 6.85 6.86 -7.77
CA LEU A 90 6.35 7.71 -8.85
C LEU A 90 7.49 8.52 -9.47
N TYR A 91 7.35 8.85 -10.76
CA TYR A 91 8.34 9.61 -11.51
C TYR A 91 7.72 10.28 -12.74
N PRO A 92 8.29 11.42 -13.23
CA PRO A 92 7.84 12.05 -14.46
C PRO A 92 8.22 11.20 -15.68
N LEU A 93 7.36 11.19 -16.70
CA LEU A 93 7.62 10.53 -17.99
C LEU A 93 8.23 11.47 -19.04
N GLY A 94 8.30 12.74 -18.72
CA GLY A 94 8.83 13.79 -19.59
C GLY A 94 8.35 15.17 -19.16
N ALA A 95 8.65 16.19 -19.96
CA ALA A 95 8.34 17.59 -19.65
C ALA A 95 6.87 17.99 -19.89
N ASP A 96 6.03 17.07 -20.36
CA ASP A 96 4.63 17.33 -20.75
C ASP A 96 3.64 17.21 -19.57
N GLY A 97 4.13 17.00 -18.37
CA GLY A 97 3.33 16.85 -17.16
C GLY A 97 2.73 15.45 -16.98
N ARG A 98 3.19 14.46 -17.74
CA ARG A 98 2.84 13.07 -17.51
C ARG A 98 3.72 12.41 -16.46
N TRP A 99 3.08 11.65 -15.58
CA TRP A 99 3.73 10.91 -14.51
C TRP A 99 3.41 9.41 -14.60
N LYS A 100 4.24 8.60 -14.00
CA LYS A 100 3.97 7.18 -13.78
C LYS A 100 4.02 6.86 -12.31
N GLY A 101 3.02 6.08 -11.85
CA GLY A 101 3.02 5.43 -10.55
C GLY A 101 3.21 3.93 -10.72
N ASP A 102 4.12 3.35 -9.94
CA ASP A 102 4.34 1.91 -9.93
C ASP A 102 4.83 1.42 -8.56
N ARG A 103 5.19 0.14 -8.46
CA ARG A 103 5.73 -0.49 -7.24
C ARG A 103 4.86 -0.27 -5.99
N LEU A 104 3.51 -0.19 -6.17
CA LEU A 104 2.58 -0.22 -5.05
C LEU A 104 2.62 -1.60 -4.39
N ALA A 105 3.06 -1.64 -3.16
CA ALA A 105 3.13 -2.86 -2.38
C ALA A 105 2.74 -2.60 -0.92
N VAL A 106 2.03 -3.56 -0.31
CA VAL A 106 1.74 -3.59 1.13
C VAL A 106 2.02 -5.01 1.62
N LEU A 107 2.78 -5.12 2.69
CA LEU A 107 3.05 -6.42 3.33
C LEU A 107 1.74 -7.12 3.69
N ASP A 108 1.66 -8.43 3.44
CA ASP A 108 0.45 -9.22 3.58
C ASP A 108 -0.24 -9.04 4.94
N SER A 109 0.51 -9.09 6.02
CA SER A 109 0.01 -8.89 7.39
C SER A 109 -0.63 -7.52 7.66
N TYR A 110 -0.39 -6.52 6.78
CA TYR A 110 -0.91 -5.14 6.92
C TYR A 110 -1.96 -4.76 5.88
N ARG A 111 -2.27 -5.63 4.90
CA ARG A 111 -3.25 -5.33 3.82
C ARG A 111 -4.64 -5.05 4.36
N HIS A 112 -5.03 -5.72 5.44
CA HIS A 112 -6.33 -5.54 6.10
C HIS A 112 -6.55 -4.11 6.65
N LEU A 113 -5.48 -3.31 6.83
CA LEU A 113 -5.56 -1.93 7.29
C LEU A 113 -5.94 -0.93 6.19
N GLY A 114 -5.92 -1.34 4.92
CA GLY A 114 -6.28 -0.49 3.81
C GLY A 114 -5.24 0.55 3.39
N LEU A 115 -3.96 0.37 3.76
CA LEU A 115 -2.87 1.31 3.49
C LEU A 115 -2.64 1.60 1.99
N GLY A 116 -3.06 0.71 1.10
CA GLY A 116 -2.92 0.91 -0.36
C GLY A 116 -3.60 2.19 -0.87
N ALA A 117 -4.77 2.55 -0.34
CA ALA A 117 -5.47 3.76 -0.77
C ALA A 117 -4.76 5.06 -0.35
N PRO A 118 -4.31 5.24 0.90
CA PRO A 118 -3.43 6.33 1.30
C PRO A 118 -2.16 6.46 0.44
N LEU A 119 -1.49 5.36 0.12
CA LEU A 119 -0.28 5.37 -0.72
C LEU A 119 -0.57 5.89 -2.13
N VAL A 120 -1.62 5.38 -2.78
CA VAL A 120 -2.02 5.85 -4.13
C VAL A 120 -2.40 7.33 -4.09
N ARG A 121 -3.19 7.76 -3.11
CA ARG A 121 -3.57 9.18 -2.97
C ARG A 121 -2.37 10.08 -2.72
N PHE A 122 -1.41 9.64 -1.91
CA PHE A 122 -0.18 10.39 -1.68
C PHE A 122 0.60 10.57 -2.99
N ALA A 123 0.79 9.50 -3.77
CA ALA A 123 1.48 9.56 -5.05
C ALA A 123 0.79 10.52 -6.03
N VAL A 124 -0.54 10.44 -6.14
CA VAL A 124 -1.35 11.34 -6.98
C VAL A 124 -1.21 12.80 -6.54
N SER A 125 -1.33 13.09 -5.24
CA SER A 125 -1.19 14.43 -4.70
C SER A 125 0.22 14.98 -4.87
N ALA A 126 1.26 14.17 -4.69
CA ALA A 126 2.65 14.57 -4.87
C ALA A 126 2.93 14.96 -6.33
N ALA A 127 2.51 14.13 -7.29
CA ALA A 127 2.66 14.44 -8.71
C ALA A 127 1.87 15.70 -9.12
N ALA A 128 0.64 15.86 -8.63
CA ALA A 128 -0.17 17.06 -8.88
C ALA A 128 0.51 18.32 -8.32
N GLY A 129 1.04 18.27 -7.08
CA GLY A 129 1.76 19.38 -6.45
C GLY A 129 3.03 19.78 -7.18
N LEU A 130 3.63 18.89 -7.96
CA LEU A 130 4.79 19.14 -8.82
C LEU A 130 4.40 19.54 -10.25
N GLY A 131 3.15 19.92 -10.50
CA GLY A 131 2.66 20.38 -11.79
C GLY A 131 2.31 19.28 -12.78
N GLY A 132 2.17 18.03 -12.30
CA GLY A 132 1.67 16.93 -13.09
C GLY A 132 0.25 17.19 -13.61
N ARG A 133 -0.04 16.69 -14.80
CA ARG A 133 -1.36 16.79 -15.45
C ARG A 133 -2.11 15.47 -15.50
N GLU A 134 -1.39 14.40 -15.71
CA GLU A 134 -1.90 13.04 -15.81
C GLU A 134 -0.91 12.06 -15.20
N MET A 135 -1.42 11.03 -14.52
CA MET A 135 -0.60 9.91 -14.06
C MET A 135 -1.12 8.61 -14.67
N GLU A 136 -0.20 7.78 -15.13
CA GLU A 136 -0.48 6.42 -15.57
C GLU A 136 0.03 5.37 -14.58
N ALA A 137 -0.62 4.22 -14.57
CA ALA A 137 -0.16 3.02 -13.90
C ALA A 137 -0.58 1.77 -14.67
N PHE A 138 0.23 0.71 -14.58
CA PHE A 138 -0.10 -0.60 -15.13
C PHE A 138 -0.58 -1.51 -14.00
N ILE A 139 -1.84 -1.89 -14.05
CA ILE A 139 -2.58 -2.49 -12.94
C ILE A 139 -2.94 -3.94 -13.28
N GLN A 140 -2.59 -4.87 -12.40
CA GLN A 140 -3.03 -6.27 -12.49
C GLN A 140 -4.56 -6.34 -12.48
N PRO A 141 -5.18 -7.23 -13.28
CA PRO A 141 -6.65 -7.29 -13.43
C PRO A 141 -7.41 -7.37 -12.11
N ALA A 142 -6.89 -8.06 -11.11
CA ALA A 142 -7.50 -8.21 -9.79
C ALA A 142 -7.65 -6.88 -9.04
N ASN A 143 -6.83 -5.87 -9.35
CA ASN A 143 -6.81 -4.58 -8.66
C ASN A 143 -7.56 -3.46 -9.40
N ILE A 144 -8.09 -3.72 -10.60
CA ILE A 144 -8.76 -2.70 -11.43
C ILE A 144 -9.92 -2.04 -10.69
N ALA A 145 -10.75 -2.83 -9.98
CA ALA A 145 -11.90 -2.30 -9.23
C ALA A 145 -11.46 -1.33 -8.12
N PHE A 146 -10.35 -1.62 -7.44
CA PHE A 146 -9.76 -0.75 -6.42
C PHE A 146 -9.29 0.58 -7.02
N PHE A 147 -8.57 0.56 -8.14
CA PHE A 147 -8.12 1.79 -8.80
C PHE A 147 -9.29 2.61 -9.36
N ARG A 148 -10.31 1.96 -9.93
CA ARG A 148 -11.54 2.66 -10.35
C ARG A 148 -12.23 3.36 -9.18
N TRP A 149 -12.31 2.73 -8.04
CA TRP A 149 -12.85 3.35 -6.82
C TRP A 149 -12.03 4.58 -6.39
N LEU A 150 -10.73 4.62 -6.66
CA LEU A 150 -9.86 5.77 -6.44
C LEU A 150 -9.93 6.84 -7.55
N GLY A 151 -10.81 6.69 -8.54
CA GLY A 151 -11.00 7.67 -9.61
C GLY A 151 -10.15 7.47 -10.85
N TRP A 152 -9.47 6.31 -10.95
CA TRP A 152 -8.69 5.98 -12.13
C TRP A 152 -9.58 5.40 -13.25
N GLU A 153 -9.24 5.70 -14.50
CA GLU A 153 -9.94 5.23 -15.69
C GLU A 153 -9.08 4.27 -16.51
N ARG A 154 -9.71 3.31 -17.19
CA ARG A 154 -9.01 2.41 -18.09
C ARG A 154 -8.59 3.13 -19.35
N ALA A 155 -7.40 2.83 -19.87
CA ALA A 155 -6.88 3.35 -21.13
C ALA A 155 -6.32 2.22 -21.99
N GLY A 156 -6.97 1.98 -23.14
CA GLY A 156 -6.58 0.92 -24.07
C GLY A 156 -6.87 -0.49 -23.58
N ASP A 157 -6.28 -1.45 -24.29
CA ASP A 157 -6.41 -2.88 -24.02
C ASP A 157 -5.42 -3.35 -22.95
N LEU A 158 -5.54 -4.62 -22.53
CA LEU A 158 -4.57 -5.27 -21.68
C LEU A 158 -3.22 -5.39 -22.41
N VAL A 159 -2.15 -5.13 -21.68
CA VAL A 159 -0.77 -5.28 -22.17
C VAL A 159 -0.02 -6.29 -21.31
N ASP A 160 0.96 -6.97 -21.90
CA ASP A 160 1.91 -7.74 -21.10
C ASP A 160 2.91 -6.78 -20.43
N TYR A 161 3.03 -6.88 -19.10
CA TYR A 161 3.99 -6.12 -18.30
C TYR A 161 4.60 -7.07 -17.26
N ALA A 162 5.91 -7.23 -17.31
CA ALA A 162 6.66 -8.18 -16.46
C ALA A 162 6.14 -9.63 -16.54
N GLY A 163 5.69 -10.06 -17.74
CA GLY A 163 5.20 -11.43 -17.99
C GLY A 163 3.78 -11.70 -17.51
N LEU A 164 3.03 -10.67 -17.12
CA LEU A 164 1.64 -10.79 -16.69
C LEU A 164 0.75 -9.75 -17.40
N PRO A 165 -0.54 -10.07 -17.62
CA PRO A 165 -1.47 -9.11 -18.18
C PRO A 165 -1.72 -7.95 -17.20
N HIS A 166 -1.62 -6.72 -17.71
CA HIS A 166 -1.90 -5.51 -16.96
C HIS A 166 -2.82 -4.59 -17.77
N GLN A 167 -3.67 -3.86 -17.07
CA GLN A 167 -4.47 -2.78 -17.60
C GLN A 167 -3.75 -1.46 -17.38
N ARG A 168 -3.47 -0.71 -18.44
CA ARG A 168 -3.08 0.69 -18.32
C ARG A 168 -4.25 1.48 -17.76
N MET A 169 -4.01 2.24 -16.70
CA MET A 169 -5.01 3.13 -16.09
C MET A 169 -4.44 4.53 -15.97
N LEU A 170 -5.31 5.52 -16.06
CA LEU A 170 -4.97 6.95 -16.04
C LEU A 170 -5.79 7.65 -14.96
N ILE A 171 -5.21 8.71 -14.38
CA ILE A 171 -5.92 9.66 -13.54
C ILE A 171 -5.53 11.09 -13.93
N ASP A 172 -6.53 11.98 -14.01
CA ASP A 172 -6.35 13.40 -14.24
C ASP A 172 -5.89 14.08 -12.93
N LEU A 173 -4.68 14.62 -12.93
CA LEU A 173 -4.07 15.27 -11.78
C LEU A 173 -4.55 16.72 -11.61
N THR A 174 -5.14 17.34 -12.63
CA THR A 174 -5.60 18.74 -12.56
C THR A 174 -6.83 18.92 -11.69
N ARG A 175 -7.52 17.83 -11.35
CA ARG A 175 -8.72 17.79 -10.52
C ARG A 175 -8.47 17.39 -9.07
N GLN A 176 -7.20 17.28 -8.67
CA GLN A 176 -6.78 16.79 -7.35
C GLN A 176 -6.49 17.91 -6.34
N THR A 177 -6.87 19.15 -6.64
CA THR A 177 -6.72 20.35 -5.78
C THR A 177 -7.84 20.49 -4.78
#